data_a00b874266cca1a84c63b5a168f9595d
#
_entry.id   a00b874266cca1a84c63b5a168f9595d
#
_cell.length_a   1.000
_cell.length_b   1.000
_cell.length_c   1.000
_cell.angle_alpha   90.00
_cell.angle_beta   90.00
_cell.angle_gamma   90.00
#
_symmetry.space_group_name_H-M   'P 1'
#
loop_
_entity.id
_entity.type
_entity.pdbx_description
1 polymer ?
#
loop_
_entity_poly.entity_id
_entity_poly.type
_entity_poly.pdbx_seq_one_letter_code
_entity_poly.pdbx_strand_id
1 'polypeptide(L)' 'ALPISIQVVNNLSDFIFGLVRAVGMIMLGFGIVQIGLSLKSHDPSQRANGFLTLAGGVVITFAKEILTLITG' A
#
# COMPACT_ATOMS: atom_id res chain seq x y z
N ALA A 1 -25.16 19.12 17.37
CA ALA A 1 -24.10 18.80 16.42
C ALA A 1 -24.67 18.75 15.01
N LEU A 2 -23.92 19.26 14.04
CA LEU A 2 -24.34 19.24 12.64
C LEU A 2 -24.08 17.84 12.06
N PRO A 3 -25.03 17.29 11.29
CA PRO A 3 -24.78 16.01 10.63
C PRO A 3 -23.69 16.16 9.57
N ILE A 4 -22.80 15.17 9.52
CA ILE A 4 -21.76 15.10 8.50
C ILE A 4 -22.42 14.56 7.23
N SER A 5 -22.32 15.31 6.13
CA SER A 5 -22.90 14.87 4.88
C SER A 5 -22.13 13.66 4.31
N ILE A 6 -22.83 12.81 3.55
CA ILE A 6 -22.21 11.67 2.89
C ILE A 6 -21.10 12.13 1.95
N GLN A 7 -21.30 13.29 1.29
CA GLN A 7 -20.30 13.84 0.39
C GLN A 7 -18.99 14.17 1.13
N VAL A 8 -19.10 14.77 2.31
CA VAL A 8 -17.92 15.10 3.12
C VAL A 8 -17.21 13.81 3.54
N VAL A 9 -17.96 12.80 3.98
CA VAL A 9 -17.39 11.50 4.36
C VAL A 9 -16.68 10.86 3.18
N ASN A 10 -17.28 10.87 2.00
CA ASN A 10 -16.68 10.31 0.81
C ASN A 10 -15.41 11.07 0.41
N ASN A 11 -15.40 12.39 0.51
CA ASN A 11 -14.22 13.20 0.19
C ASN A 11 -13.08 12.90 1.16
N LEU A 12 -13.37 12.79 2.45
CA LEU A 12 -12.38 12.44 3.45
C LEU A 12 -11.84 11.03 3.22
N SER A 13 -12.73 10.09 2.90
CA SER A 13 -12.34 8.71 2.60
C SER A 13 -11.41 8.66 1.40
N ASP A 14 -11.74 9.36 0.33
CA ASP A 14 -10.90 9.40 -0.88
C ASP A 14 -9.52 10.00 -0.57
N PHE A 15 -9.48 11.05 0.26
CA PHE A 15 -8.22 11.66 0.66
C PHE A 15 -7.36 10.68 1.45
N ILE A 16 -7.96 10.00 2.43
CA ILE A 16 -7.25 9.03 3.27
C ILE A 16 -6.73 7.87 2.42
N PHE A 17 -7.56 7.32 1.54
CA PHE A 17 -7.12 6.23 0.67
C PHE A 17 -6.06 6.67 -0.33
N GLY A 18 -6.07 7.95 -0.74
CA GLY A 18 -4.98 8.52 -1.53
C GLY A 18 -3.65 8.51 -0.80
N LEU A 19 -3.66 8.87 0.50
CA LEU A 19 -2.47 8.81 1.35
C LEU A 19 -2.00 7.36 1.54
N VAL A 20 -2.93 6.45 1.79
CA VAL A 20 -2.61 5.02 1.96
C VAL A 20 -1.99 4.47 0.68
N ARG A 21 -2.54 4.80 -0.47
CA ARG A 21 -1.98 4.38 -1.76
C ARG A 21 -0.56 4.91 -1.96
N ALA A 22 -0.32 6.17 -1.60
CA ALA A 22 1.02 6.76 -1.70
C ALA A 22 2.03 5.99 -0.83
N VAL A 23 1.65 5.64 0.39
CA VAL A 23 2.49 4.81 1.27
C VAL A 23 2.76 3.45 0.64
N GLY A 24 1.72 2.83 0.06
CA GLY A 24 1.86 1.54 -0.63
C GLY A 24 2.85 1.62 -1.78
N MET A 25 2.79 2.68 -2.58
CA MET A 25 3.70 2.88 -3.70
C MET A 25 5.15 3.10 -3.24
N ILE A 26 5.34 3.81 -2.14
CA ILE A 26 6.66 3.98 -1.53
C ILE A 26 7.20 2.62 -1.09
N MET A 27 6.37 1.80 -0.47
CA MET A 27 6.75 0.44 -0.06
C MET A 27 7.09 -0.44 -1.25
N LEU A 28 6.34 -0.33 -2.35
CA LEU A 28 6.66 -1.05 -3.58
C LEU A 28 8.05 -0.69 -4.08
N GLY A 29 8.37 0.59 -4.15
CA GLY A 29 9.69 1.06 -4.57
C GLY A 29 10.79 0.53 -3.66
N PHE A 30 10.57 0.59 -2.36
CA PHE A 30 11.52 0.10 -1.38
C PHE A 30 11.74 -1.41 -1.51
N GLY A 31 10.66 -2.17 -1.71
CA GLY A 31 10.76 -3.63 -1.91
C GLY A 31 11.56 -3.98 -3.15
N ILE A 32 11.35 -3.24 -4.25
CA ILE A 32 12.12 -3.44 -5.48
C ILE A 32 13.61 -3.18 -5.23
N VAL A 33 13.93 -2.12 -4.50
CA VAL A 33 15.33 -1.80 -4.16
C VAL A 33 15.93 -2.92 -3.32
N GLN A 34 15.20 -3.43 -2.33
CA GLN A 34 15.69 -4.52 -1.48
C GLN A 34 15.98 -5.79 -2.31
N ILE A 35 15.10 -6.12 -3.24
CA ILE A 35 15.30 -7.28 -4.11
C ILE A 35 16.53 -7.06 -5.01
N GLY A 36 16.66 -5.88 -5.59
CA GLY A 36 17.81 -5.56 -6.42
C GLY A 36 19.13 -5.64 -5.67
N LEU A 37 19.17 -5.11 -4.44
CA LEU A 37 20.36 -5.19 -3.59
C LEU A 37 20.67 -6.64 -3.20
N SER A 38 19.64 -7.46 -2.95
CA SER A 38 19.85 -8.87 -2.59
C SER A 38 20.45 -9.66 -3.74
N LEU A 39 20.09 -9.34 -4.98
CA LEU A 39 20.66 -9.98 -6.15
C LEU A 39 22.13 -9.62 -6.30
N LYS A 40 22.50 -8.38 -5.97
CA LYS A 40 23.89 -7.93 -6.03
C LYS A 40 24.73 -8.58 -4.93
N SER A 41 24.19 -8.69 -3.71
CA SER A 41 24.90 -9.21 -2.53
C SER A 41 24.70 -10.72 -2.35
N HIS A 42 23.82 -11.35 -3.13
CA HIS A 42 23.47 -12.78 -2.98
C HIS A 42 22.94 -13.10 -1.60
N ASP A 43 22.17 -12.19 -0.99
CA ASP A 43 21.61 -12.38 0.35
C ASP A 43 20.16 -12.87 0.26
N PRO A 44 19.90 -14.15 0.54
CA PRO A 44 18.54 -14.69 0.45
C PRO A 44 17.58 -14.10 1.49
N SER A 45 18.09 -13.70 2.67
CA SER A 45 17.25 -13.07 3.69
C SER A 45 16.74 -11.70 3.23
N GLN A 46 17.59 -10.91 2.62
CA GLN A 46 17.22 -9.60 2.08
C GLN A 46 16.22 -9.75 0.94
N ARG A 47 16.40 -10.78 0.11
CA ARG A 47 15.47 -11.06 -0.98
C ARG A 47 14.08 -11.41 -0.46
N ALA A 48 14.00 -12.26 0.56
CA ALA A 48 12.74 -12.64 1.19
C ALA A 48 12.06 -11.42 1.80
N ASN A 49 12.80 -10.58 2.51
CA ASN A 49 12.28 -9.34 3.08
C ASN A 49 11.78 -8.39 2.00
N GLY A 50 12.49 -8.30 0.89
CA GLY A 50 12.08 -7.48 -0.25
C GLY A 50 10.76 -7.94 -0.85
N PHE A 51 10.57 -9.26 -1.01
CA PHE A 51 9.31 -9.81 -1.51
C PHE A 51 8.16 -9.54 -0.54
N LEU A 52 8.40 -9.66 0.77
CA LEU A 52 7.36 -9.37 1.77
C LEU A 52 6.99 -7.88 1.76
N THR A 53 7.98 -7.00 1.65
CA THR A 53 7.75 -5.55 1.56
C THR A 53 6.97 -5.22 0.29
N LEU A 54 7.32 -5.86 -0.83
CA LEU A 54 6.63 -5.67 -2.09
C LEU A 54 5.17 -6.14 -2.00
N ALA A 55 4.95 -7.32 -1.44
CA ALA A 55 3.60 -7.86 -1.25
C ALA A 55 2.76 -6.95 -0.35
N GLY A 56 3.33 -6.46 0.76
CA GLY A 56 2.66 -5.50 1.63
C GLY A 56 2.32 -4.22 0.91
N GLY A 57 3.25 -3.71 0.09
CA GLY A 57 3.02 -2.52 -0.71
C GLY A 57 1.88 -2.69 -1.71
N VAL A 58 1.77 -3.85 -2.35
CA VAL A 58 0.66 -4.15 -3.27
C VAL A 58 -0.67 -4.13 -2.52
N VAL A 59 -0.75 -4.80 -1.37
CA VAL A 59 -1.97 -4.83 -0.56
C VAL A 59 -2.38 -3.41 -0.15
N ILE A 60 -1.43 -2.61 0.32
CA ILE A 60 -1.71 -1.24 0.76
C ILE A 60 -2.12 -0.36 -0.43
N THR A 61 -1.45 -0.51 -1.58
CA THR A 61 -1.76 0.27 -2.77
C THR A 61 -3.19 0.03 -3.24
N PHE A 62 -3.68 -1.21 -3.13
CA PHE A 62 -5.02 -1.59 -3.55
C PHE A 62 -5.99 -1.75 -2.40
N ALA A 63 -5.70 -1.12 -1.25
CA ALA A 63 -6.53 -1.26 -0.04
C ALA A 63 -7.99 -0.87 -0.29
N LYS A 64 -8.24 0.21 -1.03
CA LYS A 64 -9.60 0.66 -1.32
C LYS A 64 -10.35 -0.36 -2.18
N GLU A 65 -9.69 -0.89 -3.20
CA GLU A 65 -10.28 -1.87 -4.09
C GLU A 65 -10.60 -3.17 -3.37
N ILE A 66 -9.69 -3.59 -2.47
CA ILE A 66 -9.92 -4.78 -1.64
C ILE A 66 -11.10 -4.56 -0.71
N LEU A 67 -11.16 -3.39 -0.07
CA LEU A 67 -12.27 -3.05 0.82
C LEU A 67 -13.59 -3.05 0.07
N THR A 68 -13.63 -2.49 -1.13
CA THR A 68 -14.82 -2.46 -1.96
C THR A 68 -15.30 -3.87 -2.31
N LEU A 69 -14.36 -4.78 -2.61
CA LEU A 69 -14.68 -6.17 -2.88
C LEU A 69 -15.32 -6.86 -1.67
N ILE A 70 -14.80 -6.58 -0.47
CA ILE A 70 -15.29 -7.21 0.75
C ILE A 70 -16.67 -6.68 1.14
N THR A 71 -16.87 -5.38 0.98
CA THR A 71 -18.11 -4.75 1.42
C THR A 71 -19.21 -4.78 0.36
N GLY A 72 -18.89 -5.16 -0.85
CA GLY A 72 -19.84 -5.22 -1.95
C GLY A 72 -19.91 -3.93 -2.71
#